data_6f71a0b4b2b88fe786a6d01be08ed0b3
#
_entry.id   6f71a0b4b2b88fe786a6d01be08ed0b3
#
_cell.length_a   1.000
_cell.length_b   1.000
_cell.length_c   1.000
_cell.angle_alpha   90.00
_cell.angle_beta   90.00
_cell.angle_gamma   90.00
#
_symmetry.space_group_name_H-M   'P 1'
#
loop_
_entity.id
_entity.type
_entity.pdbx_description
1 polymer ?
#
loop_
_entity_poly.entity_id
_entity_poly.type
_entity_poly.pdbx_seq_one_letter_code
_entity_poly.pdbx_strand_id
1 'polypeptide(L)' 'MQHKLYGLRKGKYTQDEMAKILNISRNSYINKEQSKTPFNLDEMFIISKLFNENMEDIFLPRRHQNGNKKHQKT' A
#
# COMPACT_ATOMS: atom_id res chain seq x y z
N MET A 1 5.40 -5.51 -6.54
CA MET A 1 4.02 -5.56 -6.06
C MET A 1 3.91 -5.08 -4.63
N GLN A 2 2.83 -4.40 -4.33
CA GLN A 2 2.54 -3.95 -2.98
C GLN A 2 1.94 -5.11 -2.18
N HIS A 3 2.78 -5.96 -1.66
CA HIS A 3 2.34 -7.22 -1.05
C HIS A 3 1.45 -7.02 0.17
N LYS A 4 1.80 -6.08 1.03
CA LYS A 4 1.01 -5.83 2.22
C LYS A 4 -0.38 -5.31 1.86
N LEU A 5 -0.43 -4.38 0.91
CA LEU A 5 -1.70 -3.84 0.43
C LEU A 5 -2.55 -4.95 -0.19
N TYR A 6 -1.93 -5.78 -1.03
CA TYR A 6 -2.65 -6.89 -1.66
C TYR A 6 -3.29 -7.78 -0.60
N GLY A 7 -2.52 -8.12 0.44
CA GLY A 7 -3.02 -8.97 1.51
C GLY A 7 -4.18 -8.33 2.26
N LEU A 8 -4.12 -7.02 2.50
CA LEU A 8 -5.20 -6.32 3.18
C LEU A 8 -6.45 -6.26 2.32
N ARG A 9 -6.27 -6.04 1.01
CA ARG A 9 -7.38 -5.87 0.09
C ARG A 9 -8.08 -7.19 -0.24
N LYS A 10 -7.31 -8.26 -0.38
CA LYS A 10 -7.81 -9.54 -0.85
C LYS A 10 -8.96 -10.01 0.02
N GLY A 11 -10.06 -10.35 -0.63
CA GLY A 11 -11.23 -10.83 0.08
C GLY A 11 -12.14 -9.73 0.63
N LYS A 12 -11.75 -8.47 0.51
CA LYS A 12 -12.55 -7.34 1.00
C LYS A 12 -12.99 -6.41 -0.11
N TYR A 13 -12.09 -6.09 -1.02
CA TYR A 13 -12.36 -5.15 -2.10
C TYR A 13 -11.74 -5.67 -3.39
N THR A 14 -12.44 -5.44 -4.50
CA THR A 14 -11.86 -5.69 -5.82
C THR A 14 -10.96 -4.51 -6.20
N GLN A 15 -10.14 -4.72 -7.22
CA GLN A 15 -9.31 -3.63 -7.75
C GLN A 15 -10.17 -2.47 -8.26
N ASP A 16 -11.31 -2.80 -8.87
CA ASP A 16 -12.22 -1.78 -9.36
C ASP A 16 -12.80 -0.96 -8.20
N GLU A 17 -13.15 -1.63 -7.11
CA GLU A 17 -13.67 -0.94 -5.93
C GLU A 17 -12.62 -0.02 -5.31
N MET A 18 -11.37 -0.49 -5.24
CA MET A 18 -10.29 0.33 -4.73
C MET A 18 -10.06 1.56 -5.62
N ALA A 19 -10.13 1.37 -6.93
CA ALA A 19 -9.97 2.49 -7.85
C ALA A 19 -11.06 3.55 -7.62
N LYS A 20 -12.29 3.11 -7.40
CA LYS A 20 -13.38 4.03 -7.12
C LYS A 20 -13.19 4.78 -5.81
N ILE A 21 -12.74 4.06 -4.79
CA ILE A 21 -12.46 4.69 -3.49
C ILE A 21 -11.40 5.77 -3.63
N LEU A 22 -10.39 5.52 -4.45
CA LEU A 22 -9.31 6.48 -4.66
C LEU A 22 -9.60 7.49 -5.76
N ASN A 23 -10.74 7.33 -6.44
CA ASN A 23 -11.15 8.22 -7.53
C ASN A 23 -10.13 8.22 -8.69
N ILE A 24 -9.67 7.04 -9.06
CA ILE A 24 -8.75 6.84 -10.17
C ILE A 24 -9.29 5.72 -11.05
N SER A 25 -8.70 5.56 -12.24
CA SER A 25 -9.11 4.48 -13.12
C SER A 25 -8.64 3.12 -12.60
N ARG A 26 -9.32 2.07 -13.02
CA ARG A 26 -8.96 0.71 -12.65
C ARG A 26 -7.52 0.40 -13.07
N ASN A 27 -7.14 0.80 -14.30
CA ASN A 27 -5.78 0.57 -14.78
C ASN A 27 -4.74 1.29 -13.95
N SER A 28 -5.05 2.53 -13.54
CA SER A 28 -4.15 3.27 -12.65
C SER A 28 -3.95 2.54 -11.33
N TYR A 29 -5.03 2.05 -10.75
CA TYR A 29 -4.94 1.32 -9.50
C TYR A 29 -4.10 0.04 -9.67
N ILE A 30 -4.36 -0.73 -10.73
CA ILE A 30 -3.63 -1.96 -10.98
C ILE A 30 -2.14 -1.69 -11.10
N ASN A 31 -1.76 -0.65 -11.84
CA ASN A 31 -0.36 -0.29 -12.00
C ASN A 31 0.28 0.08 -10.67
N LYS A 32 -0.44 0.81 -9.83
CA LYS A 32 0.08 1.20 -8.52
C LYS A 32 0.23 0.01 -7.58
N GLU A 33 -0.75 -0.89 -7.57
CA GLU A 33 -0.66 -2.08 -6.73
C GLU A 33 0.49 -2.98 -7.17
N GLN A 34 0.79 -3.01 -8.46
CA GLN A 34 1.89 -3.80 -8.99
C GLN A 34 3.24 -3.08 -8.92
N SER A 35 3.27 -1.91 -8.34
CA SER A 35 4.49 -1.11 -8.18
C SER A 35 5.07 -0.61 -9.49
N LYS A 36 4.25 -0.55 -10.54
CA LYS A 36 4.68 0.05 -11.79
C LYS A 36 4.70 1.56 -11.72
N THR A 37 3.77 2.12 -10.96
CA THR A 37 3.74 3.55 -10.65
C THR A 37 3.50 3.70 -9.16
N PRO A 38 3.96 4.78 -8.53
CA PRO A 38 3.79 4.95 -7.09
C PRO A 38 2.40 5.45 -6.72
N PHE A 39 1.97 5.12 -5.50
CA PHE A 39 0.84 5.80 -4.90
C PHE A 39 1.28 7.18 -4.44
N ASN A 40 0.41 8.16 -4.56
CA ASN A 40 0.72 9.46 -3.98
C ASN A 40 0.32 9.47 -2.49
N LEU A 41 0.72 10.53 -1.80
CA LEU A 41 0.52 10.60 -0.36
C LEU A 41 -0.96 10.55 0.03
N ASP A 42 -1.81 11.26 -0.71
CA ASP A 42 -3.24 11.27 -0.44
C ASP A 42 -3.84 9.88 -0.57
N GLU A 43 -3.44 9.16 -1.62
CA GLU A 43 -3.92 7.79 -1.85
C GLU A 43 -3.48 6.87 -0.72
N MET A 44 -2.23 6.99 -0.30
CA MET A 44 -1.72 6.17 0.80
C MET A 44 -2.47 6.47 2.09
N PHE A 45 -2.78 7.72 2.33
CA PHE A 45 -3.54 8.11 3.51
C PHE A 45 -4.94 7.51 3.51
N ILE A 46 -5.63 7.59 2.37
CA ILE A 46 -6.97 7.02 2.23
C ILE A 46 -6.94 5.52 2.49
N ILE A 47 -5.96 4.83 1.91
CA ILE A 47 -5.82 3.38 2.08
C ILE A 47 -5.54 3.03 3.53
N SER A 48 -4.68 3.80 4.20
CA SER A 48 -4.37 3.52 5.60
C SER A 48 -5.61 3.66 6.47
N LYS A 49 -6.45 4.64 6.19
CA LYS A 49 -7.70 4.82 6.92
C LYS A 49 -8.69 3.71 6.61
N LEU A 50 -8.77 3.32 5.35
CA LEU A 50 -9.69 2.28 4.91
C LEU A 50 -9.45 0.97 5.64
N PHE A 51 -8.19 0.60 5.81
CA PHE A 51 -7.82 -0.66 6.44
C PHE A 51 -7.43 -0.51 7.91
N ASN A 52 -7.46 0.71 8.43
CA ASN A 52 -7.09 1.01 9.81
C ASN A 52 -5.69 0.49 10.14
N GLU A 53 -4.75 0.75 9.24
CA GLU A 53 -3.35 0.37 9.37
C GLU A 53 -2.47 1.59 9.20
N ASN A 54 -1.30 1.57 9.79
CA ASN A 54 -0.34 2.65 9.59
C ASN A 54 0.13 2.67 8.15
N MET A 55 0.24 3.88 7.59
CA MET A 55 0.72 4.06 6.22
C MET A 55 2.09 3.41 6.03
N GLU A 56 2.96 3.56 7.01
CA GLU A 56 4.31 2.98 6.96
C GLU A 56 4.28 1.47 6.86
N ASP A 57 3.34 0.84 7.58
CA ASP A 57 3.24 -0.61 7.58
C ASP A 57 2.77 -1.15 6.25
N ILE A 58 1.99 -0.35 5.52
CA ILE A 58 1.46 -0.78 4.23
C ILE A 58 2.46 -0.54 3.10
N PHE A 59 3.07 0.65 3.07
CA PHE A 59 3.78 1.12 1.88
C PHE A 59 5.28 1.17 1.98
N LEU A 60 5.84 1.29 3.20
CA LEU A 60 7.28 1.36 3.32
C LEU A 60 7.86 -0.02 3.47
N PRO A 61 8.92 -0.34 2.71
CA PRO A 61 9.52 -1.66 2.84
C PRO A 61 10.13 -1.85 4.20
N ARG A 62 10.11 -3.09 4.64
CA ARG A 62 10.74 -3.43 5.89
C ARG A 62 12.11 -3.82 5.61
N ARG A 63 12.97 -3.03 5.61
CA ARG A 63 14.28 -3.44 5.43
C ARG A 63 14.98 -3.33 6.63
N HIS A 64 14.66 -3.04 6.84
CA HIS A 64 15.01 -2.80 7.86
C HIS A 64 14.53 -3.50 8.77
N GLN A 65 14.45 -3.87 8.37
CA GLN A 65 14.03 -4.45 9.06
C GLN A 65 14.58 -4.93 9.49
N ASN A 66 15.31 -4.76 9.14
CA ASN A 66 15.82 -4.81 9.58
C ASN A 66 16.22 -4.67 10.07
N GLY A 67 16.75 -4.68 9.97
CA GLY A 67 17.20 -4.25 10.44
C GLY A 67 17.53 -4.18 10.89
N ASN A 68 18.06 -4.32 11.11
CA ASN A 68 18.38 -3.96 11.57
C ASN A 68 18.57 -3.85 12.13
N LYS A 69 18.90 -3.90 12.14
CA LYS A 69 19.18 -3.49 12.60
C LYS A 69 19.28 -3.16 13.16
N LYS A 70 19.59 -3.23 13.28
CA LYS A 70 19.82 -2.67 13.80
C LYS A 70 19.78 -2.30 14.18
N HIS A 71 20.09 -2.42 14.30
CA HIS A 71 20.20 -1.73 14.73
C HIS A 71 20.25 -1.30 14.81
N GLN A 72 20.56 -1.44 14.62
CA GLN A 72 20.74 -0.79 14.79
C GLN A 72 20.74 -0.28 14.81
N LYS A 73 21.22 -0.33 14.76
CA LYS A 73 21.41 0.31 14.87
C LYS A 73 21.25 0.79 14.81
N THR A 74 21.67 0.34 14.78
CA THR A 74 21.66 0.88 14.88
C THR A 74 21.59 1.15 14.92
#